data_5f494cd7f9f45bd04fb8caa847dde226
#
_entry.id   5f494cd7f9f45bd04fb8caa847dde226
#
_cell.length_a   1.000
_cell.length_b   1.000
_cell.length_c   1.000
_cell.angle_alpha   90.00
_cell.angle_beta   90.00
_cell.angle_gamma   90.00
#
_symmetry.space_group_name_H-M   'P 1'
#
loop_
_entity.id
_entity.type
_entity.pdbx_description
1 polymer ?
#
loop_
_entity_poly.entity_id
_entity_poly.type
_entity_poly.pdbx_seq_one_letter_code
_entity_poly.pdbx_strand_id
1 'polypeptide(L)'
;VAAGAAAVPGIATAAPTASAFGVVATAPQLPSLVDLDPAKTGSITIHKYVKDANNGTTAGNGLEDNSNHGTPLDGAKFKIQRLTTVDLTTQAGWEKLAGYNGNVDTAKAGGVEDAGEKTTAGGGLATFSGLKLGAYVVTETETPAGYVGAKPFIITVPMTHPTDLNKWVYDVHAYPKNSKAGIEKTVADENTPAIGSAISYTIKSDIPAVEALDFYDVVDQYDKRVELPEADIALKIIDGKTGEVALTKGTDFTLVAADGTDGKTKFWTAEFTAAGRAKLVANRKDDTTKVQMDLAGKVKDKVEADGLFKNKAVLLPNAPSNGWTPNSGTVPPPDYPNSEVVSKFGKVKITKVSSVEDTKKLAGAEFQVYKCTPQTKPTKNFESVDAALDTKLSPAGKDTYVTDANGEVTIDGLRNNDWEDNEEVANPGYYCLVETKAPDGFELQSRPIAFQILASNSTKDNKYT
;
A
#
# COMPACT_ATOMS: atom_id res chain seq x y z
N VAL A 1 21.33 0.13 60.70
CA VAL A 1 22.22 0.77 59.74
C VAL A 1 21.47 0.84 58.42
N ALA A 2 20.93 2.00 58.13
CA ALA A 2 20.15 2.24 56.92
C ALA A 2 21.14 2.25 55.72
N ALA A 3 20.96 1.29 54.81
CA ALA A 3 21.58 1.34 53.51
C ALA A 3 20.73 2.25 52.61
N GLY A 4 21.32 3.41 52.27
CA GLY A 4 20.67 4.38 51.38
C GLY A 4 20.43 3.77 50.01
N ALA A 5 19.18 3.80 49.56
CA ALA A 5 18.83 3.49 48.20
C ALA A 5 19.34 4.63 47.32
N ALA A 6 20.31 4.32 46.45
CA ALA A 6 20.70 5.23 45.38
C ALA A 6 19.53 5.34 44.40
N ALA A 7 18.98 6.53 44.32
CA ALA A 7 17.98 6.85 43.28
C ALA A 7 18.66 6.72 41.90
N VAL A 8 18.22 5.78 41.10
CA VAL A 8 18.56 5.74 39.70
C VAL A 8 17.88 6.93 39.04
N PRO A 9 18.58 7.84 38.33
CA PRO A 9 17.96 8.97 37.67
C PRO A 9 16.91 8.46 36.72
N GLY A 10 15.74 9.08 36.74
CA GLY A 10 14.62 8.74 35.93
C GLY A 10 15.03 8.62 34.47
N ILE A 11 14.56 7.57 33.83
CA ILE A 11 14.72 7.35 32.39
C ILE A 11 14.06 8.52 31.72
N ALA A 12 14.85 9.29 30.96
CA ALA A 12 14.38 10.37 30.15
C ALA A 12 13.26 9.87 29.28
N THR A 13 12.17 10.60 29.28
CA THR A 13 10.99 10.45 28.48
C THR A 13 11.32 10.24 27.00
N ALA A 14 11.48 9.00 26.56
CA ALA A 14 11.24 8.67 25.19
C ALA A 14 9.73 8.75 24.95
N ALA A 15 9.32 9.47 23.93
CA ALA A 15 7.94 9.57 23.54
C ALA A 15 7.33 8.17 23.38
N PRO A 16 6.14 7.92 23.91
CA PRO A 16 5.58 6.57 23.97
C PRO A 16 5.04 6.17 22.62
N THR A 17 5.84 5.50 21.87
CA THR A 17 5.38 4.76 20.72
C THR A 17 5.43 3.30 21.07
N ALA A 18 4.28 2.65 21.03
CA ALA A 18 4.09 1.28 21.50
C ALA A 18 4.48 1.13 22.98
N SER A 19 3.62 1.62 23.83
CA SER A 19 3.67 1.34 25.24
C SER A 19 3.40 -0.11 25.50
N ALA A 20 4.40 -0.91 25.22
CA ALA A 20 4.59 -2.06 26.03
C ALA A 20 4.73 -1.53 27.46
N PHE A 21 4.07 -2.15 28.40
CA PHE A 21 4.29 -1.86 29.77
C PHE A 21 5.76 -1.97 30.05
N GLY A 22 6.43 -0.87 30.11
CA GLY A 22 7.64 -0.82 30.87
C GLY A 22 7.28 -1.04 32.32
N VAL A 23 7.13 -2.25 32.73
CA VAL A 23 7.30 -2.56 34.13
C VAL A 23 8.77 -2.54 34.36
N VAL A 24 9.34 -1.39 34.32
CA VAL A 24 10.62 -1.20 34.92
C VAL A 24 10.37 -1.00 36.39
N ALA A 25 10.66 -2.02 37.08
CA ALA A 25 10.89 -1.93 38.47
C ALA A 25 11.84 -0.78 38.77
N THR A 26 11.32 0.33 39.19
CA THR A 26 12.02 1.04 40.28
C THR A 26 11.92 0.11 41.46
N ALA A 27 12.99 -0.56 41.80
CA ALA A 27 13.06 -1.22 43.06
C ALA A 27 12.89 -0.12 44.10
N PRO A 28 11.76 0.07 44.65
CA PRO A 28 11.50 -0.24 46.01
C PRO A 28 10.12 -0.04 46.52
N GLN A 29 9.31 -0.72 46.62
CA GLN A 29 8.15 -0.99 47.46
C GLN A 29 7.34 -2.07 46.73
N LEU A 30 8.01 -3.21 46.61
CA LEU A 30 7.29 -4.42 46.33
C LEU A 30 6.34 -4.67 47.49
N PRO A 31 5.10 -5.15 47.25
CA PRO A 31 4.33 -5.81 48.27
C PRO A 31 5.22 -6.83 48.94
N SER A 32 5.04 -7.07 50.21
CA SER A 32 5.87 -8.01 50.94
C SER A 32 5.97 -9.32 50.18
N LEU A 33 7.15 -9.80 49.86
CA LEU A 33 7.38 -11.12 49.25
C LEU A 33 6.82 -12.25 50.12
N VAL A 34 6.57 -11.98 51.42
CA VAL A 34 5.92 -12.91 52.35
C VAL A 34 4.45 -13.14 51.95
N ASP A 35 3.81 -12.16 51.33
CA ASP A 35 2.41 -12.26 50.89
C ASP A 35 2.27 -12.85 49.49
N LEU A 36 3.39 -13.22 48.84
CA LEU A 36 3.42 -13.86 47.54
C LEU A 36 3.19 -15.37 47.72
N ASP A 37 2.07 -15.88 47.20
CA ASP A 37 1.80 -17.33 47.16
C ASP A 37 2.49 -17.99 45.95
N PRO A 38 3.58 -18.73 46.12
CA PRO A 38 4.33 -19.35 45.04
C PRO A 38 3.55 -20.44 44.28
N ALA A 39 2.49 -20.98 44.87
CA ALA A 39 1.63 -21.98 44.27
C ALA A 39 0.49 -21.41 43.43
N LYS A 40 0.24 -20.12 43.57
CA LYS A 40 -0.82 -19.41 42.82
C LYS A 40 -0.41 -19.27 41.37
N THR A 41 -1.39 -19.43 40.49
CA THR A 41 -1.23 -19.09 39.06
C THR A 41 -1.98 -17.82 38.73
N GLY A 42 -1.62 -17.19 37.60
CA GLY A 42 -2.31 -15.99 37.11
C GLY A 42 -2.59 -16.05 35.62
N SER A 43 -2.91 -14.91 35.06
CA SER A 43 -3.20 -14.77 33.62
C SER A 43 -2.55 -13.52 33.03
N ILE A 44 -2.34 -13.56 31.71
CA ILE A 44 -2.04 -12.40 30.88
C ILE A 44 -3.13 -12.29 29.84
N THR A 45 -3.83 -11.16 29.82
CA THR A 45 -4.83 -10.85 28.78
C THR A 45 -4.29 -9.71 27.91
N ILE A 46 -4.14 -10.02 26.63
CA ILE A 46 -3.79 -9.04 25.61
C ILE A 46 -5.08 -8.43 25.07
N HIS A 47 -5.18 -7.11 25.07
CA HIS A 47 -6.21 -6.31 24.42
C HIS A 47 -5.54 -5.56 23.27
N LYS A 48 -5.69 -6.08 22.06
CA LYS A 48 -5.03 -5.56 20.86
C LYS A 48 -5.87 -4.50 20.18
N TYR A 49 -5.24 -3.34 19.87
CA TYR A 49 -5.89 -2.22 19.20
C TYR A 49 -5.08 -1.68 18.03
N VAL A 50 -5.78 -0.94 17.16
CA VAL A 50 -5.15 -0.10 16.14
C VAL A 50 -4.68 1.21 16.78
N LYS A 51 -3.45 1.62 16.48
CA LYS A 51 -2.93 2.94 16.85
C LYS A 51 -3.48 3.96 15.87
N ASP A 52 -4.26 4.90 16.34
CA ASP A 52 -4.68 6.08 15.60
C ASP A 52 -4.31 7.37 16.36
N ALA A 53 -4.42 8.52 15.69
CA ALA A 53 -4.03 9.82 16.23
C ALA A 53 -4.86 10.24 17.45
N ASN A 54 -6.06 9.68 17.63
CA ASN A 54 -7.01 10.05 18.66
C ASN A 54 -7.02 9.09 19.85
N ASN A 55 -6.38 7.94 19.71
CA ASN A 55 -6.36 6.92 20.75
C ASN A 55 -5.24 7.17 21.73
N GLY A 56 -5.60 7.72 22.85
CA GLY A 56 -4.81 8.07 24.01
C GLY A 56 -3.41 7.43 24.10
N THR A 57 -2.45 8.27 24.37
CA THR A 57 -1.05 7.90 24.65
C THR A 57 -0.87 7.24 26.01
N THR A 58 -1.97 7.03 26.77
CA THR A 58 -1.91 6.46 28.09
C THR A 58 -1.47 4.99 27.99
N ALA A 59 -0.30 4.70 28.52
CA ALA A 59 0.16 3.34 28.70
C ALA A 59 -0.78 2.63 29.67
N GLY A 60 -1.15 1.40 29.34
CA GLY A 60 -1.87 0.57 30.28
C GLY A 60 -1.06 0.40 31.58
N ASN A 61 -1.71 0.18 32.67
CA ASN A 61 -1.09 0.04 33.99
C ASN A 61 -1.14 -1.40 34.53
N GLY A 62 -1.48 -2.36 33.68
CA GLY A 62 -1.57 -3.78 34.02
C GLY A 62 -2.92 -4.22 34.57
N LEU A 63 -3.83 -3.30 34.84
CA LEU A 63 -5.19 -3.62 35.24
C LEU A 63 -6.13 -3.64 34.04
N GLU A 64 -7.29 -4.27 34.20
CA GLU A 64 -8.34 -4.16 33.21
C GLU A 64 -8.83 -2.71 33.14
N ASP A 65 -8.85 -2.20 31.91
CA ASP A 65 -9.28 -0.84 31.61
C ASP A 65 -10.39 -0.89 30.54
N ASN A 66 -11.59 -0.53 30.95
CA ASN A 66 -12.78 -0.49 30.09
C ASN A 66 -12.95 0.86 29.37
N SER A 67 -11.97 1.75 29.43
CA SER A 67 -11.97 2.97 28.65
C SER A 67 -11.84 2.70 27.14
N ASN A 68 -12.18 3.68 26.33
CA ASN A 68 -12.06 3.54 24.87
C ASN A 68 -10.58 3.59 24.43
N HIS A 69 -10.05 2.47 24.00
CA HIS A 69 -8.70 2.34 23.46
C HIS A 69 -8.64 2.41 21.92
N GLY A 70 -9.78 2.63 21.25
CA GLY A 70 -9.92 2.70 19.82
C GLY A 70 -10.44 1.42 19.17
N THR A 71 -10.04 1.19 17.90
CA THR A 71 -10.52 0.03 17.13
C THR A 71 -9.80 -1.24 17.58
N PRO A 72 -10.51 -2.27 18.09
CA PRO A 72 -9.91 -3.56 18.37
C PRO A 72 -9.34 -4.21 17.11
N LEU A 73 -8.28 -5.00 17.26
CA LEU A 73 -7.62 -5.67 16.16
C LEU A 73 -7.54 -7.17 16.39
N ASP A 74 -8.36 -7.92 15.67
CA ASP A 74 -8.30 -9.38 15.61
C ASP A 74 -7.21 -9.86 14.65
N GLY A 75 -6.79 -11.13 14.79
CA GLY A 75 -5.83 -11.78 13.90
C GLY A 75 -4.36 -11.55 14.23
N ALA A 76 -4.03 -10.78 15.27
CA ALA A 76 -2.66 -10.65 15.75
C ALA A 76 -2.28 -11.85 16.61
N LYS A 77 -1.18 -12.53 16.28
CA LYS A 77 -0.73 -13.73 16.97
C LYS A 77 0.35 -13.39 17.98
N PHE A 78 0.15 -13.78 19.22
CA PHE A 78 1.08 -13.54 20.32
C PHE A 78 1.64 -14.82 20.85
N LYS A 79 2.95 -14.84 21.09
CA LYS A 79 3.70 -15.85 21.83
C LYS A 79 4.17 -15.28 23.15
N ILE A 80 3.98 -16.04 24.24
CA ILE A 80 4.55 -15.68 25.53
C ILE A 80 5.59 -16.72 25.96
N GLN A 81 6.71 -16.21 26.49
CA GLN A 81 7.84 -17.03 26.94
C GLN A 81 8.26 -16.60 28.34
N ARG A 82 8.29 -17.54 29.30
CA ARG A 82 8.73 -17.27 30.66
C ARG A 82 10.26 -17.22 30.73
N LEU A 83 10.81 -16.21 31.38
CA LEU A 83 12.25 -16.09 31.65
C LEU A 83 12.63 -17.10 32.73
N THR A 84 13.49 -18.08 32.40
CA THR A 84 13.87 -19.16 33.32
C THR A 84 14.85 -18.73 34.42
N THR A 85 15.53 -17.59 34.21
CA THR A 85 16.53 -17.08 35.11
C THR A 85 16.01 -16.02 36.09
N VAL A 86 14.70 -15.70 36.04
CA VAL A 86 14.07 -14.71 36.91
C VAL A 86 13.09 -15.42 37.85
N ASP A 87 13.44 -15.45 39.14
CA ASP A 87 12.58 -16.00 40.20
C ASP A 87 11.95 -14.85 40.99
N LEU A 88 10.67 -14.57 40.73
CA LEU A 88 9.93 -13.47 41.37
C LEU A 88 9.55 -13.76 42.82
N THR A 89 9.82 -14.95 43.34
CA THR A 89 9.67 -15.24 44.78
C THR A 89 10.85 -14.71 45.62
N THR A 90 11.86 -14.20 44.96
CA THR A 90 13.10 -13.72 45.60
C THR A 90 13.41 -12.27 45.24
N GLN A 91 14.02 -11.53 46.16
CA GLN A 91 14.53 -10.19 45.93
C GLN A 91 15.53 -10.17 44.76
N ALA A 92 16.45 -11.15 44.72
CA ALA A 92 17.46 -11.26 43.66
C ALA A 92 16.83 -11.43 42.26
N GLY A 93 15.67 -12.11 42.15
CA GLY A 93 14.95 -12.24 40.88
C GLY A 93 14.39 -10.91 40.40
N TRP A 94 13.85 -10.10 41.29
CA TRP A 94 13.36 -8.76 40.96
C TRP A 94 14.51 -7.81 40.58
N GLU A 95 15.63 -7.87 41.28
CA GLU A 95 16.85 -7.08 40.96
C GLU A 95 17.40 -7.46 39.58
N LYS A 96 17.40 -8.76 39.26
CA LYS A 96 17.81 -9.27 37.94
C LYS A 96 16.87 -8.78 36.84
N LEU A 97 15.57 -8.83 37.06
CA LEU A 97 14.59 -8.30 36.11
C LEU A 97 14.79 -6.82 35.86
N ALA A 98 14.97 -6.04 36.94
CA ALA A 98 15.27 -4.60 36.85
C ALA A 98 16.54 -4.32 36.04
N GLY A 99 17.59 -5.17 36.20
CA GLY A 99 18.83 -5.08 35.46
C GLY A 99 18.71 -5.23 33.94
N TYR A 100 17.63 -5.88 33.44
CA TYR A 100 17.38 -5.95 32.01
C TYR A 100 16.87 -4.63 31.41
N ASN A 101 16.39 -3.72 32.23
CA ASN A 101 15.92 -2.40 31.82
C ASN A 101 14.96 -2.44 30.59
N GLY A 102 14.06 -3.43 30.56
CA GLY A 102 13.15 -3.66 29.46
C GLY A 102 13.77 -4.25 28.18
N ASN A 103 15.08 -4.52 28.16
CA ASN A 103 15.74 -5.11 27.00
C ASN A 103 15.40 -6.61 26.89
N VAL A 104 14.51 -6.90 25.94
CA VAL A 104 13.99 -8.25 25.70
C VAL A 104 15.09 -9.22 25.25
N ASP A 105 16.01 -8.79 24.38
CA ASP A 105 17.06 -9.67 23.85
C ASP A 105 18.02 -10.09 24.95
N THR A 106 18.43 -9.16 25.80
CA THR A 106 19.27 -9.45 26.97
C THR A 106 18.54 -10.39 27.94
N ALA A 107 17.26 -10.17 28.17
CA ALA A 107 16.47 -11.02 29.05
C ALA A 107 16.34 -12.44 28.50
N LYS A 108 16.07 -12.61 27.22
CA LYS A 108 15.95 -13.92 26.55
C LYS A 108 17.27 -14.70 26.50
N ALA A 109 18.40 -14.01 26.42
CA ALA A 109 19.72 -14.64 26.39
C ALA A 109 19.99 -15.49 27.64
N GLY A 110 19.34 -15.20 28.77
CA GLY A 110 19.43 -15.98 29.99
C GLY A 110 18.67 -17.31 29.98
N GLY A 111 17.83 -17.54 28.97
CA GLY A 111 16.99 -18.71 28.78
C GLY A 111 15.50 -18.41 28.93
N VAL A 112 14.71 -19.07 28.09
CA VAL A 112 13.25 -18.94 28.05
C VAL A 112 12.58 -20.30 27.99
N GLU A 113 11.36 -20.38 28.51
CA GLU A 113 10.43 -21.52 28.42
C GLU A 113 9.16 -21.06 27.73
N ASP A 114 8.72 -21.76 26.69
CA ASP A 114 7.47 -21.43 25.99
C ASP A 114 6.28 -21.63 26.93
N ALA A 115 5.42 -20.62 27.00
CA ALA A 115 4.26 -20.60 27.87
C ALA A 115 2.91 -20.50 27.10
N GLY A 116 2.97 -20.48 25.78
CA GLY A 116 1.81 -20.58 24.90
C GLY A 116 1.81 -19.55 23.78
N GLU A 117 0.91 -19.81 22.85
CA GLU A 117 0.67 -18.96 21.68
C GLU A 117 -0.83 -18.81 21.45
N LYS A 118 -1.30 -17.60 21.14
CA LYS A 118 -2.71 -17.29 20.88
C LYS A 118 -2.86 -16.16 19.87
N THR A 119 -3.93 -16.25 19.10
CA THR A 119 -4.33 -15.22 18.15
C THR A 119 -5.48 -14.41 18.74
N THR A 120 -5.44 -13.07 18.58
CA THR A 120 -6.50 -12.19 19.04
C THR A 120 -7.78 -12.42 18.25
N ALA A 121 -8.90 -12.48 18.96
CA ALA A 121 -10.23 -12.68 18.40
C ALA A 121 -11.31 -12.05 19.30
N GLY A 122 -12.49 -11.81 18.73
CA GLY A 122 -13.65 -11.36 19.51
C GLY A 122 -13.46 -9.98 20.13
N GLY A 123 -12.84 -9.06 19.40
CA GLY A 123 -12.58 -7.72 19.89
C GLY A 123 -11.14 -7.48 20.34
N GLY A 124 -10.19 -8.14 19.67
CA GLY A 124 -8.75 -7.95 19.92
C GLY A 124 -8.23 -8.72 21.13
N LEU A 125 -8.92 -9.76 21.63
CA LEU A 125 -8.57 -10.43 22.87
C LEU A 125 -7.76 -11.70 22.68
N ALA A 126 -6.71 -11.87 23.51
CA ALA A 126 -6.00 -13.14 23.65
C ALA A 126 -5.60 -13.34 25.13
N THR A 127 -6.17 -14.34 25.80
CA THR A 127 -5.94 -14.61 27.24
C THR A 127 -5.13 -15.87 27.44
N PHE A 128 -4.02 -15.77 28.13
CA PHE A 128 -3.16 -16.86 28.60
C PHE A 128 -3.43 -17.06 30.09
N SER A 129 -3.96 -18.19 30.48
CA SER A 129 -4.35 -18.51 31.85
C SER A 129 -3.54 -19.66 32.43
N GLY A 130 -3.56 -19.81 33.77
CA GLY A 130 -2.85 -20.89 34.47
C GLY A 130 -1.32 -20.68 34.47
N LEU A 131 -0.86 -19.44 34.33
CA LEU A 131 0.56 -19.09 34.25
C LEU A 131 1.21 -19.20 35.62
N LYS A 132 2.35 -19.85 35.71
CA LYS A 132 3.22 -19.85 36.89
C LYS A 132 3.74 -18.44 37.17
N LEU A 133 4.14 -18.17 38.41
CA LEU A 133 4.81 -16.92 38.74
C LEU A 133 6.09 -16.76 37.91
N GLY A 134 6.32 -15.57 37.36
CA GLY A 134 7.47 -15.32 36.54
C GLY A 134 7.38 -14.04 35.72
N ALA A 135 8.50 -13.67 35.10
CA ALA A 135 8.53 -12.65 34.07
C ALA A 135 8.38 -13.30 32.70
N TYR A 136 7.54 -12.72 31.86
CA TYR A 136 7.19 -13.24 30.53
C TYR A 136 7.55 -12.24 29.46
N VAL A 137 8.23 -12.69 28.43
CA VAL A 137 8.36 -11.96 27.18
C VAL A 137 7.12 -12.21 26.35
N VAL A 138 6.46 -11.12 25.95
CA VAL A 138 5.31 -11.12 25.05
C VAL A 138 5.79 -10.65 23.69
N THR A 139 5.61 -11.45 22.66
CA THR A 139 6.02 -11.15 21.28
C THR A 139 4.84 -11.32 20.36
N GLU A 140 4.54 -10.33 19.52
CA GLU A 140 3.65 -10.46 18.39
C GLU A 140 4.42 -11.19 17.28
N THR A 141 4.06 -12.44 17.00
CA THR A 141 4.75 -13.29 16.02
C THR A 141 4.16 -13.22 14.63
N GLU A 142 2.87 -12.87 14.53
CA GLU A 142 2.20 -12.60 13.25
C GLU A 142 1.37 -11.32 13.39
N THR A 143 1.62 -10.39 12.49
CA THR A 143 0.91 -9.11 12.44
C THR A 143 -0.10 -9.14 11.30
N PRO A 144 -1.35 -8.72 11.51
CA PRO A 144 -2.32 -8.62 10.42
C PRO A 144 -1.81 -7.76 9.27
N ALA A 145 -2.17 -8.13 8.04
CA ALA A 145 -1.73 -7.43 6.84
C ALA A 145 -2.13 -5.93 6.89
N GLY A 146 -1.24 -5.06 6.42
CA GLY A 146 -1.45 -3.61 6.46
C GLY A 146 -1.15 -2.93 7.80
N TYR A 147 -0.61 -3.68 8.76
CA TYR A 147 -0.22 -3.13 10.05
C TYR A 147 1.26 -3.42 10.34
N VAL A 148 1.85 -2.59 11.19
CA VAL A 148 3.16 -2.86 11.81
C VAL A 148 2.93 -3.18 13.26
N GLY A 149 3.49 -4.33 13.70
CA GLY A 149 3.31 -4.90 15.01
C GLY A 149 3.94 -4.09 16.14
N ALA A 150 3.48 -4.34 17.36
CA ALA A 150 4.11 -3.83 18.57
C ALA A 150 5.44 -4.53 18.80
N LYS A 151 6.41 -3.80 19.36
CA LYS A 151 7.66 -4.41 19.81
C LYS A 151 7.42 -5.41 20.94
N PRO A 152 8.24 -6.46 21.06
CA PRO A 152 8.21 -7.36 22.20
C PRO A 152 8.43 -6.60 23.52
N PHE A 153 7.78 -7.07 24.57
CA PHE A 153 7.90 -6.47 25.90
C PHE A 153 7.89 -7.54 27.01
N ILE A 154 8.32 -7.12 28.20
CA ILE A 154 8.36 -7.98 29.39
C ILE A 154 7.19 -7.58 30.31
N ILE A 155 6.48 -8.59 30.82
CA ILE A 155 5.40 -8.45 31.80
C ILE A 155 5.58 -9.49 32.91
N THR A 156 5.16 -9.16 34.14
CA THR A 156 5.27 -10.10 35.27
C THR A 156 3.93 -10.64 35.70
N VAL A 157 3.91 -11.88 36.14
CA VAL A 157 2.79 -12.50 36.85
C VAL A 157 3.32 -13.04 38.18
N PRO A 158 2.89 -12.48 39.33
CA PRO A 158 2.07 -11.28 39.43
C PRO A 158 2.87 -10.01 39.16
N MET A 159 2.16 -8.91 39.02
CA MET A 159 2.73 -7.57 39.07
C MET A 159 2.31 -6.84 40.35
N THR A 160 3.05 -5.81 40.72
CA THR A 160 2.64 -4.90 41.81
C THR A 160 1.44 -4.08 41.35
N HIS A 161 0.42 -3.93 42.17
CA HIS A 161 -0.74 -3.09 41.86
C HIS A 161 -0.29 -1.62 41.72
N PRO A 162 -0.64 -0.90 40.64
CA PRO A 162 -0.05 0.39 40.29
C PRO A 162 -0.34 1.54 41.26
N THR A 163 -1.43 1.44 42.02
CA THR A 163 -1.84 2.46 43.00
C THR A 163 -1.83 1.95 44.44
N ASP A 164 -2.09 0.66 44.67
CA ASP A 164 -2.00 0.04 45.98
C ASP A 164 -0.78 -0.87 46.04
N LEU A 165 0.36 -0.26 46.30
CA LEU A 165 1.68 -0.92 46.28
C LEU A 165 1.83 -2.11 47.24
N ASN A 166 0.81 -2.38 48.08
CA ASN A 166 0.82 -3.50 49.02
C ASN A 166 0.06 -4.75 48.46
N LYS A 167 -0.39 -4.68 47.19
CA LYS A 167 -1.14 -5.77 46.57
C LYS A 167 -0.45 -6.35 45.36
N TRP A 168 -0.60 -7.64 45.19
CA TRP A 168 -0.22 -8.38 44.00
C TRP A 168 -1.39 -8.53 43.05
N VAL A 169 -1.18 -8.26 41.74
CA VAL A 169 -2.14 -8.48 40.66
C VAL A 169 -1.70 -9.73 39.89
N TYR A 170 -2.55 -10.75 39.89
CA TYR A 170 -2.27 -12.03 39.21
C TYR A 170 -2.91 -12.09 37.82
N ASP A 171 -3.99 -11.36 37.59
CA ASP A 171 -4.64 -11.22 36.29
C ASP A 171 -4.18 -9.90 35.65
N VAL A 172 -3.22 -9.99 34.76
CA VAL A 172 -2.51 -8.84 34.20
C VAL A 172 -3.00 -8.55 32.80
N HIS A 173 -3.29 -7.30 32.50
CA HIS A 173 -3.81 -6.82 31.22
C HIS A 173 -2.81 -5.96 30.47
N ALA A 174 -2.64 -6.22 29.19
CA ALA A 174 -1.75 -5.48 28.29
C ALA A 174 -2.53 -4.96 27.06
N TYR A 175 -2.20 -3.72 26.63
CA TYR A 175 -2.91 -3.00 25.56
C TYR A 175 -1.98 -2.62 24.39
N PRO A 176 -1.31 -3.59 23.73
CA PRO A 176 -0.44 -3.29 22.61
C PRO A 176 -1.23 -2.78 21.40
N LYS A 177 -0.63 -1.83 20.65
CA LYS A 177 -1.26 -1.20 19.50
C LYS A 177 -0.41 -1.41 18.24
N ASN A 178 -1.07 -1.70 17.11
CA ASN A 178 -0.42 -1.75 15.80
C ASN A 178 -0.70 -0.49 14.99
N SER A 179 0.32 -0.02 14.29
CA SER A 179 0.20 1.12 13.38
C SER A 179 -0.36 0.64 12.03
N LYS A 180 -1.45 1.27 11.57
CA LYS A 180 -1.99 1.04 10.23
C LYS A 180 -1.15 1.78 9.20
N ALA A 181 -1.02 1.19 8.01
CA ALA A 181 -0.44 1.82 6.84
C ALA A 181 -1.37 1.65 5.64
N GLY A 182 -1.42 2.64 4.77
CA GLY A 182 -2.22 2.65 3.55
C GLY A 182 -1.39 3.01 2.34
N ILE A 183 -1.98 2.87 1.15
CA ILE A 183 -1.37 3.22 -0.13
C ILE A 183 -2.42 3.78 -1.07
N GLU A 184 -2.04 4.77 -1.86
CA GLU A 184 -2.85 5.38 -2.91
C GLU A 184 -2.04 5.39 -4.20
N LYS A 185 -2.72 5.17 -5.32
CA LYS A 185 -2.13 5.26 -6.65
C LYS A 185 -2.99 6.15 -7.52
N THR A 186 -2.33 7.01 -8.30
CA THR A 186 -2.94 7.83 -9.34
C THR A 186 -2.27 7.58 -10.68
N VAL A 187 -3.00 7.84 -11.75
CA VAL A 187 -2.48 7.87 -13.12
C VAL A 187 -2.71 9.27 -13.69
N ALA A 188 -1.78 9.76 -14.49
CA ALA A 188 -1.95 10.95 -15.31
C ALA A 188 -1.91 10.51 -16.77
N ASP A 189 -3.07 10.36 -17.38
CA ASP A 189 -3.24 9.95 -18.78
C ASP A 189 -4.06 10.96 -19.63
N GLU A 190 -4.37 12.14 -19.09
CA GLU A 190 -5.04 13.22 -19.81
C GLU A 190 -4.34 13.56 -21.13
N ASN A 191 -3.00 13.52 -21.13
CA ASN A 191 -2.15 13.78 -22.29
C ASN A 191 -1.69 12.51 -23.02
N THR A 192 -2.36 11.38 -22.77
CA THR A 192 -2.11 10.06 -23.39
C THR A 192 -3.24 9.70 -24.37
N PRO A 193 -3.42 10.43 -25.47
CA PRO A 193 -4.57 10.25 -26.37
C PRO A 193 -4.55 8.94 -27.15
N ALA A 194 -3.39 8.30 -27.24
CA ALA A 194 -3.21 7.09 -28.03
C ALA A 194 -2.02 6.25 -27.52
N ILE A 195 -1.97 5.00 -27.93
CA ILE A 195 -0.78 4.16 -27.73
C ILE A 195 0.44 4.81 -28.41
N GLY A 196 1.60 4.68 -27.78
CA GLY A 196 2.85 5.37 -28.12
C GLY A 196 3.04 6.68 -27.35
N SER A 197 1.98 7.21 -26.71
CA SER A 197 2.07 8.43 -25.89
C SER A 197 2.62 8.14 -24.48
N ALA A 198 3.15 9.20 -23.85
CA ALA A 198 3.64 9.14 -22.47
C ALA A 198 2.47 8.92 -21.50
N ILE A 199 2.75 8.20 -20.41
CA ILE A 199 1.85 7.99 -19.29
C ILE A 199 2.67 8.06 -18.01
N SER A 200 2.09 8.55 -16.93
CA SER A 200 2.76 8.56 -15.64
C SER A 200 1.86 8.09 -14.51
N TYR A 201 2.49 7.51 -13.48
CA TYR A 201 1.82 7.04 -12.28
C TYR A 201 2.52 7.61 -11.05
N THR A 202 1.73 7.91 -10.03
CA THR A 202 2.24 8.30 -8.72
C THR A 202 1.65 7.39 -7.67
N ILE A 203 2.52 6.81 -6.84
CA ILE A 203 2.15 5.98 -5.69
C ILE A 203 2.52 6.75 -4.43
N LYS A 204 1.58 6.86 -3.48
CA LYS A 204 1.82 7.43 -2.16
C LYS A 204 1.50 6.39 -1.10
N SER A 205 2.46 6.05 -0.26
CA SER A 205 2.30 5.06 0.81
C SER A 205 2.62 5.64 2.17
N ASP A 206 1.88 5.20 3.19
CA ASP A 206 2.05 5.64 4.56
C ASP A 206 3.38 5.17 5.13
N ILE A 207 4.01 6.03 5.93
CA ILE A 207 5.10 5.62 6.80
C ILE A 207 4.49 5.32 8.17
N PRO A 208 4.51 4.05 8.65
CA PRO A 208 3.93 3.70 9.95
C PRO A 208 4.55 4.47 11.11
N ALA A 209 3.72 4.81 12.11
CA ALA A 209 4.15 5.55 13.30
C ALA A 209 4.82 4.63 14.31
N VAL A 210 6.04 4.21 14.01
CA VAL A 210 6.86 3.29 14.82
C VAL A 210 8.28 3.83 15.05
N GLU A 211 8.96 3.32 16.04
CA GLU A 211 10.36 3.72 16.31
C GLU A 211 11.37 3.07 15.35
N ALA A 212 11.01 1.93 14.76
CA ALA A 212 11.81 1.24 13.76
C ALA A 212 10.90 0.44 12.83
N LEU A 213 11.33 0.30 11.59
CA LEU A 213 10.71 -0.56 10.58
C LEU A 213 11.67 -1.71 10.28
N ASP A 214 11.22 -2.95 10.52
CA ASP A 214 12.00 -4.14 10.18
C ASP A 214 11.82 -4.53 8.70
N PHE A 215 10.70 -4.09 8.10
CA PHE A 215 10.36 -4.33 6.71
C PHE A 215 9.55 -3.15 6.14
N TYR A 216 9.73 -2.86 4.85
CA TYR A 216 8.90 -1.89 4.12
C TYR A 216 9.20 -2.01 2.64
N ASP A 217 8.20 -2.44 1.84
CA ASP A 217 8.33 -2.53 0.40
C ASP A 217 7.10 -1.93 -0.29
N VAL A 218 7.35 -1.30 -1.44
CA VAL A 218 6.29 -0.77 -2.32
C VAL A 218 6.36 -1.51 -3.65
N VAL A 219 5.26 -2.17 -4.00
CA VAL A 219 5.13 -2.97 -5.23
C VAL A 219 4.24 -2.25 -6.22
N ASP A 220 4.69 -2.12 -7.44
CA ASP A 220 3.94 -1.69 -8.61
C ASP A 220 3.73 -2.87 -9.56
N GLN A 221 2.48 -3.33 -9.71
CA GLN A 221 2.07 -4.36 -10.65
C GLN A 221 1.38 -3.70 -11.84
N TYR A 222 1.97 -3.76 -13.01
CA TYR A 222 1.46 -3.06 -14.17
C TYR A 222 1.30 -3.96 -15.40
N ASP A 223 0.44 -3.54 -16.31
CA ASP A 223 0.24 -4.22 -17.59
C ASP A 223 1.54 -4.18 -18.42
N LYS A 224 1.99 -5.33 -18.94
CA LYS A 224 3.24 -5.43 -19.73
C LYS A 224 3.25 -4.57 -20.99
N ARG A 225 2.09 -4.13 -21.48
CA ARG A 225 1.94 -3.23 -22.62
C ARG A 225 2.32 -1.79 -22.30
N VAL A 226 2.52 -1.47 -21.03
CA VAL A 226 3.10 -0.22 -20.56
C VAL A 226 4.61 -0.45 -20.36
N GLU A 227 5.43 0.44 -20.88
CA GLU A 227 6.87 0.45 -20.64
C GLU A 227 7.15 1.46 -19.52
N LEU A 228 7.70 0.97 -18.41
CA LEU A 228 8.15 1.77 -17.27
C LEU A 228 9.64 1.51 -17.05
N PRO A 229 10.53 2.31 -17.66
CA PRO A 229 11.97 2.13 -17.51
C PRO A 229 12.43 2.41 -16.08
N GLU A 230 13.38 1.64 -15.59
CA GLU A 230 13.97 1.82 -14.25
C GLU A 230 14.51 3.24 -14.03
N ALA A 231 15.09 3.85 -15.07
CA ALA A 231 15.67 5.19 -15.02
C ALA A 231 14.63 6.29 -14.76
N ASP A 232 13.37 6.03 -15.06
CA ASP A 232 12.26 6.97 -14.93
C ASP A 232 11.41 6.69 -13.67
N ILE A 233 11.98 5.94 -12.72
CA ILE A 233 11.39 5.65 -11.41
C ILE A 233 12.16 6.42 -10.34
N ALA A 234 11.45 7.30 -9.62
CA ALA A 234 12.02 8.11 -8.55
C ALA A 234 11.22 7.95 -7.25
N LEU A 235 11.93 7.89 -6.13
CA LEU A 235 11.32 7.83 -4.81
C LEU A 235 11.75 9.01 -3.94
N LYS A 236 10.82 9.52 -3.14
CA LYS A 236 11.05 10.59 -2.18
C LYS A 236 10.11 10.45 -0.98
N ILE A 237 10.46 11.09 0.12
CA ILE A 237 9.55 11.33 1.24
C ILE A 237 8.93 12.70 1.03
N ILE A 238 7.62 12.81 1.16
CA ILE A 238 6.86 14.06 1.12
C ILE A 238 6.16 14.28 2.45
N ASP A 239 6.10 15.52 2.95
CA ASP A 239 5.46 15.82 4.25
C ASP A 239 4.12 16.54 4.14
N GLY A 240 3.62 16.69 2.92
CA GLY A 240 2.32 17.34 2.65
C GLY A 240 2.29 18.86 2.90
N LYS A 241 3.35 19.44 3.46
CA LYS A 241 3.41 20.87 3.84
C LYS A 241 4.50 21.67 3.13
N THR A 242 5.73 21.25 3.15
CA THR A 242 6.83 22.10 2.64
C THR A 242 8.10 21.34 2.25
N GLY A 243 8.20 20.06 2.40
CA GLY A 243 9.47 19.38 2.28
C GLY A 243 9.44 18.07 1.50
N GLU A 244 10.45 17.93 0.67
CA GLU A 244 10.75 16.65 0.02
C GLU A 244 12.13 16.20 0.46
N VAL A 245 12.27 14.91 0.79
CA VAL A 245 13.57 14.28 1.05
C VAL A 245 13.78 13.20 0.01
N ALA A 246 14.74 13.40 -0.88
CA ALA A 246 15.06 12.41 -1.90
C ALA A 246 15.52 11.08 -1.27
N LEU A 247 15.06 9.98 -1.83
CA LEU A 247 15.54 8.64 -1.52
C LEU A 247 16.49 8.19 -2.61
N THR A 248 17.62 7.62 -2.23
CA THR A 248 18.72 7.27 -3.14
C THR A 248 18.72 5.76 -3.42
N LYS A 249 18.56 5.41 -4.70
CA LYS A 249 18.68 4.01 -5.15
C LYS A 249 20.06 3.43 -4.82
N GLY A 250 20.11 2.19 -4.35
CA GLY A 250 21.32 1.51 -3.90
C GLY A 250 21.74 1.84 -2.46
N THR A 251 21.23 2.92 -1.88
CA THR A 251 21.48 3.30 -0.48
C THR A 251 20.22 3.14 0.36
N ASP A 252 19.13 3.81 -0.02
CA ASP A 252 17.88 3.82 0.74
C ASP A 252 16.94 2.68 0.29
N PHE A 253 16.98 2.33 -0.99
CA PHE A 253 16.17 1.25 -1.57
C PHE A 253 16.86 0.61 -2.78
N THR A 254 16.41 -0.57 -3.15
CA THR A 254 16.72 -1.23 -4.44
C THR A 254 15.43 -1.39 -5.26
N LEU A 255 15.55 -1.44 -6.59
CA LEU A 255 14.45 -1.75 -7.49
C LEU A 255 14.62 -3.18 -8.01
N VAL A 256 13.60 -4.01 -7.82
CA VAL A 256 13.55 -5.38 -8.30
C VAL A 256 12.47 -5.49 -9.37
N ALA A 257 12.86 -5.92 -10.57
CA ALA A 257 11.94 -6.19 -11.67
C ALA A 257 11.54 -7.66 -11.68
N ALA A 258 10.28 -7.94 -12.03
CA ALA A 258 9.82 -9.30 -12.31
C ALA A 258 8.80 -9.31 -13.44
N ASP A 259 8.83 -10.37 -14.26
CA ASP A 259 7.76 -10.66 -15.21
C ASP A 259 6.68 -11.50 -14.52
N GLY A 260 5.42 -11.14 -14.75
CA GLY A 260 4.29 -11.85 -14.16
C GLY A 260 4.15 -13.27 -14.71
N THR A 261 3.90 -14.23 -13.83
CA THR A 261 3.64 -15.64 -14.19
C THR A 261 2.38 -15.82 -15.05
N ASP A 262 1.50 -14.80 -15.07
CA ASP A 262 0.31 -14.73 -15.93
C ASP A 262 0.64 -14.37 -17.40
N GLY A 263 1.90 -13.99 -17.68
CA GLY A 263 2.36 -13.54 -18.99
C GLY A 263 1.77 -12.19 -19.45
N LYS A 264 1.06 -11.48 -18.59
CA LYS A 264 0.33 -10.23 -18.88
C LYS A 264 0.81 -9.05 -18.04
N THR A 265 1.35 -9.30 -16.87
CA THR A 265 1.79 -8.27 -15.93
C THR A 265 3.31 -8.21 -15.81
N LYS A 266 3.79 -7.09 -15.31
CA LYS A 266 5.16 -6.87 -14.86
C LYS A 266 5.13 -6.22 -13.49
N PHE A 267 6.24 -6.31 -12.78
CA PHE A 267 6.38 -5.76 -11.45
C PHE A 267 7.63 -4.89 -11.34
N TRP A 268 7.51 -3.79 -10.61
CA TRP A 268 8.59 -3.11 -9.94
C TRP A 268 8.37 -3.18 -8.44
N THR A 269 9.37 -3.63 -7.70
CA THR A 269 9.35 -3.57 -6.24
C THR A 269 10.47 -2.68 -5.75
N ALA A 270 10.12 -1.64 -4.99
CA ALA A 270 11.06 -0.87 -4.22
C ALA A 270 11.24 -1.54 -2.85
N GLU A 271 12.36 -2.27 -2.68
CA GLU A 271 12.76 -2.90 -1.43
C GLU A 271 13.60 -1.91 -0.62
N PHE A 272 13.12 -1.53 0.57
CA PHE A 272 13.84 -0.58 1.40
C PHE A 272 14.94 -1.24 2.22
N THR A 273 16.15 -0.73 2.11
CA THR A 273 17.28 -1.15 2.93
C THR A 273 17.09 -0.77 4.40
N ALA A 274 17.91 -1.30 5.30
CA ALA A 274 17.92 -0.88 6.71
C ALA A 274 18.14 0.63 6.86
N ALA A 275 19.03 1.21 6.05
CA ALA A 275 19.29 2.66 6.04
C ALA A 275 18.07 3.45 5.54
N GLY A 276 17.43 2.99 4.48
CA GLY A 276 16.22 3.59 3.95
C GLY A 276 15.07 3.57 4.96
N ARG A 277 14.82 2.41 5.60
CA ARG A 277 13.80 2.29 6.64
C ARG A 277 14.06 3.21 7.83
N ALA A 278 15.30 3.32 8.27
CA ALA A 278 15.69 4.26 9.33
C ALA A 278 15.44 5.72 8.89
N LYS A 279 15.74 6.06 7.62
CA LYS A 279 15.48 7.38 7.05
C LYS A 279 13.98 7.69 6.97
N LEU A 280 13.12 6.71 6.63
CA LEU A 280 11.67 6.86 6.65
C LEU A 280 11.19 7.26 8.05
N VAL A 281 11.58 6.49 9.06
CA VAL A 281 11.20 6.74 10.46
C VAL A 281 11.68 8.11 10.94
N ALA A 282 12.94 8.46 10.64
CA ALA A 282 13.55 9.73 11.08
C ALA A 282 12.88 10.97 10.45
N ASN A 283 12.33 10.85 9.26
CA ASN A 283 11.69 11.96 8.53
C ASN A 283 10.16 11.98 8.66
N ARG A 284 9.55 10.98 9.30
CA ARG A 284 8.13 10.99 9.57
C ARG A 284 7.78 12.06 10.61
N LYS A 285 6.97 13.06 10.21
CA LYS A 285 6.50 14.15 11.08
C LYS A 285 5.12 13.86 11.64
N ASP A 286 4.21 13.45 10.78
CA ASP A 286 2.81 13.14 11.09
C ASP A 286 2.22 12.18 10.04
N ASP A 287 0.91 11.97 10.06
CA ASP A 287 0.20 11.05 9.14
C ASP A 287 0.12 11.58 7.70
N THR A 288 0.53 12.83 7.44
CA THR A 288 0.63 13.39 6.08
C THR A 288 1.98 13.09 5.44
N THR A 289 2.95 12.62 6.21
CA THR A 289 4.26 12.21 5.70
C THR A 289 4.14 10.87 4.99
N LYS A 290 4.48 10.82 3.69
CA LYS A 290 4.34 9.66 2.81
C LYS A 290 5.64 9.35 2.08
N VAL A 291 5.80 8.11 1.67
CA VAL A 291 6.71 7.78 0.56
C VAL A 291 5.97 8.02 -0.73
N GLN A 292 6.55 8.79 -1.64
CA GLN A 292 6.06 8.95 -3.00
C GLN A 292 7.00 8.24 -3.96
N MET A 293 6.43 7.40 -4.85
CA MET A 293 7.11 6.76 -5.97
C MET A 293 6.47 7.26 -7.25
N ASP A 294 7.25 7.95 -8.06
CA ASP A 294 6.86 8.45 -9.37
C ASP A 294 7.41 7.51 -10.45
N LEU A 295 6.55 7.11 -11.39
CA LEU A 295 6.89 6.23 -12.49
C LEU A 295 6.45 6.89 -13.80
N ALA A 296 7.39 7.17 -14.70
CA ALA A 296 7.11 7.69 -16.02
C ALA A 296 7.42 6.65 -17.09
N GLY A 297 6.61 6.63 -18.15
CA GLY A 297 6.75 5.67 -19.23
C GLY A 297 5.85 5.98 -20.40
N LYS A 298 5.51 4.94 -21.17
CA LYS A 298 4.60 5.07 -22.32
C LYS A 298 3.78 3.82 -22.54
N VAL A 299 2.61 3.99 -23.10
CA VAL A 299 1.79 2.88 -23.61
C VAL A 299 2.44 2.37 -24.90
N LYS A 300 2.82 1.08 -24.95
CA LYS A 300 3.70 0.55 -25.98
C LYS A 300 2.99 -0.29 -27.02
N ASP A 301 2.11 -1.18 -26.60
CA ASP A 301 1.54 -2.23 -27.43
C ASP A 301 0.05 -2.03 -27.72
N LYS A 302 -0.45 -2.82 -28.69
CA LYS A 302 -1.83 -2.81 -29.16
C LYS A 302 -2.85 -3.07 -28.05
N VAL A 303 -4.04 -2.53 -28.23
CA VAL A 303 -5.18 -2.79 -27.38
C VAL A 303 -5.64 -4.25 -27.54
N GLU A 304 -5.68 -5.00 -26.45
CA GLU A 304 -6.33 -6.31 -26.41
C GLU A 304 -7.87 -6.17 -26.31
N ALA A 305 -8.58 -7.31 -26.24
CA ALA A 305 -10.05 -7.32 -26.37
C ALA A 305 -10.79 -6.46 -25.32
N ASP A 306 -10.23 -6.33 -24.11
CA ASP A 306 -10.87 -5.57 -23.04
C ASP A 306 -10.52 -4.06 -23.03
N GLY A 307 -9.49 -3.65 -23.78
CA GLY A 307 -9.04 -2.26 -23.82
C GLY A 307 -8.51 -1.67 -22.51
N LEU A 308 -8.34 -2.49 -21.48
CA LEU A 308 -7.98 -2.05 -20.13
C LEU A 308 -6.48 -2.19 -19.91
N PHE A 309 -5.87 -1.13 -19.39
CA PHE A 309 -4.50 -1.09 -18.93
C PHE A 309 -4.51 -0.86 -17.42
N LYS A 310 -4.36 -1.94 -16.67
CA LYS A 310 -4.42 -1.92 -15.22
C LYS A 310 -3.04 -1.70 -14.62
N ASN A 311 -3.00 -0.91 -13.56
CA ASN A 311 -1.81 -0.72 -12.78
C ASN A 311 -2.17 -0.64 -11.29
N LYS A 312 -1.61 -1.57 -10.48
CA LYS A 312 -1.94 -1.76 -9.07
C LYS A 312 -0.71 -1.58 -8.20
N ALA A 313 -0.82 -0.74 -7.19
CA ALA A 313 0.18 -0.61 -6.14
C ALA A 313 -0.19 -1.45 -4.92
N VAL A 314 0.81 -2.03 -4.26
CA VAL A 314 0.65 -2.75 -2.99
C VAL A 314 1.73 -2.28 -2.02
N LEU A 315 1.33 -1.99 -0.77
CA LEU A 315 2.26 -1.69 0.31
C LEU A 315 2.45 -2.91 1.20
N LEU A 316 3.69 -3.31 1.41
CA LEU A 316 4.10 -4.34 2.36
C LEU A 316 4.82 -3.67 3.53
N PRO A 317 4.11 -3.28 4.61
CA PRO A 317 4.73 -2.63 5.76
C PRO A 317 5.37 -3.63 6.73
N ASN A 318 5.18 -4.92 6.50
CA ASN A 318 5.75 -6.06 7.20
C ASN A 318 5.98 -7.21 6.22
N ALA A 319 6.92 -8.09 6.56
CA ALA A 319 7.27 -9.23 5.71
C ALA A 319 6.07 -10.19 5.55
N PRO A 320 5.77 -10.66 4.33
CA PRO A 320 4.69 -11.60 4.09
C PRO A 320 4.96 -12.95 4.75
N SER A 321 3.98 -13.44 5.53
CA SER A 321 4.08 -14.72 6.25
C SER A 321 4.07 -15.95 5.32
N ASN A 322 3.55 -15.80 4.08
CA ASN A 322 3.46 -16.88 3.10
C ASN A 322 4.74 -17.09 2.26
N GLY A 323 5.83 -16.36 2.57
CA GLY A 323 7.09 -16.46 1.85
C GLY A 323 7.11 -15.82 0.45
N TRP A 324 6.15 -14.92 0.13
CA TRP A 324 6.19 -14.14 -1.10
C TRP A 324 7.49 -13.33 -1.20
N THR A 325 8.05 -13.25 -2.40
CA THR A 325 9.27 -12.47 -2.68
C THR A 325 9.08 -11.60 -3.92
N PRO A 326 9.76 -10.44 -3.99
CA PRO A 326 9.64 -9.47 -5.10
C PRO A 326 9.90 -10.02 -6.49
N ASN A 327 10.79 -11.01 -6.61
CA ASN A 327 11.16 -11.63 -7.89
C ASN A 327 10.33 -12.87 -8.25
N SER A 328 9.31 -13.19 -7.48
CA SER A 328 8.47 -14.38 -7.71
C SER A 328 7.63 -14.28 -8.98
N GLY A 329 7.39 -13.08 -9.50
CA GLY A 329 6.46 -12.83 -10.61
C GLY A 329 4.99 -13.14 -10.27
N THR A 330 4.69 -13.30 -8.99
CA THR A 330 3.32 -13.53 -8.48
C THR A 330 2.78 -12.28 -7.80
N VAL A 331 1.46 -12.16 -7.76
CA VAL A 331 0.79 -11.06 -7.08
C VAL A 331 1.12 -11.12 -5.58
N PRO A 332 1.44 -9.98 -4.94
CA PRO A 332 1.52 -9.92 -3.48
C PRO A 332 0.24 -10.42 -2.81
N PRO A 333 0.31 -10.89 -1.56
CA PRO A 333 -0.88 -11.36 -0.84
C PRO A 333 -2.01 -10.32 -0.87
N PRO A 334 -3.27 -10.73 -1.10
CA PRO A 334 -4.39 -9.81 -1.35
C PRO A 334 -4.80 -8.97 -0.14
N ASP A 335 -4.42 -9.41 1.06
CA ASP A 335 -4.80 -8.75 2.33
C ASP A 335 -3.98 -7.48 2.62
N TYR A 336 -2.91 -7.25 1.85
CA TYR A 336 -2.11 -6.03 1.99
C TYR A 336 -2.80 -4.82 1.38
N PRO A 337 -2.59 -3.60 1.94
CA PRO A 337 -3.10 -2.37 1.37
C PRO A 337 -2.72 -2.21 -0.09
N ASN A 338 -3.72 -1.91 -0.91
CA ASN A 338 -3.51 -1.77 -2.34
C ASN A 338 -4.40 -0.70 -2.94
N SER A 339 -4.01 -0.20 -4.11
CA SER A 339 -4.74 0.78 -4.91
C SER A 339 -4.52 0.48 -6.38
N GLU A 340 -5.58 0.44 -7.17
CA GLU A 340 -5.53 0.13 -8.60
C GLU A 340 -6.10 1.30 -9.40
N VAL A 341 -5.44 1.62 -10.51
CA VAL A 341 -5.90 2.57 -11.51
C VAL A 341 -6.01 1.87 -12.87
N VAL A 342 -6.87 2.39 -13.72
CA VAL A 342 -7.15 1.82 -15.04
C VAL A 342 -7.17 2.92 -16.08
N SER A 343 -6.38 2.76 -17.15
CA SER A 343 -6.53 3.54 -18.38
C SER A 343 -7.29 2.71 -19.41
N LYS A 344 -8.16 3.37 -20.21
CA LYS A 344 -9.02 2.68 -21.16
C LYS A 344 -8.73 3.14 -22.58
N PHE A 345 -8.47 2.18 -23.46
CA PHE A 345 -8.21 2.41 -24.87
C PHE A 345 -9.13 1.53 -25.74
N GLY A 346 -9.45 2.04 -26.91
CA GLY A 346 -10.32 1.34 -27.86
C GLY A 346 -9.75 1.29 -29.26
N LYS A 347 -10.50 0.60 -30.13
CA LYS A 347 -10.25 0.50 -31.57
C LYS A 347 -11.44 1.06 -32.31
N VAL A 348 -11.18 1.69 -33.44
CA VAL A 348 -12.23 2.08 -34.36
C VAL A 348 -11.97 1.43 -35.71
N LYS A 349 -12.99 0.75 -36.25
CA LYS A 349 -13.00 0.20 -37.58
C LYS A 349 -13.76 1.13 -38.51
N ILE A 350 -13.12 1.55 -39.57
CA ILE A 350 -13.68 2.42 -40.59
C ILE A 350 -13.97 1.58 -41.83
N THR A 351 -15.16 1.74 -42.42
CA THR A 351 -15.49 1.17 -43.70
C THR A 351 -15.83 2.29 -44.64
N LYS A 352 -15.05 2.50 -45.68
CA LYS A 352 -15.31 3.50 -46.74
C LYS A 352 -16.21 2.87 -47.79
N VAL A 353 -17.35 3.54 -48.06
CA VAL A 353 -18.31 3.14 -49.09
C VAL A 353 -18.59 4.30 -50.05
N SER A 354 -19.11 3.99 -51.22
CA SER A 354 -19.57 4.99 -52.19
C SER A 354 -20.87 5.64 -51.70
N SER A 355 -21.01 6.95 -51.85
CA SER A 355 -22.27 7.67 -51.56
C SER A 355 -23.39 7.41 -52.57
N VAL A 356 -23.03 6.86 -53.73
CA VAL A 356 -24.00 6.57 -54.83
C VAL A 356 -24.45 5.11 -54.78
N GLU A 357 -23.57 4.22 -54.26
CA GLU A 357 -23.79 2.79 -54.20
C GLU A 357 -23.31 2.25 -52.86
N ASP A 358 -24.17 2.22 -51.86
CA ASP A 358 -23.86 1.91 -50.45
C ASP A 358 -23.15 0.59 -50.23
N THR A 359 -23.31 -0.35 -51.17
CA THR A 359 -22.64 -1.68 -51.09
C THR A 359 -21.24 -1.67 -51.67
N LYS A 360 -20.87 -0.64 -52.45
CA LYS A 360 -19.55 -0.54 -53.08
C LYS A 360 -18.53 -0.02 -52.10
N LYS A 361 -17.68 -0.92 -51.63
CA LYS A 361 -16.57 -0.64 -50.77
C LYS A 361 -15.39 -0.07 -51.53
N LEU A 362 -14.70 0.90 -50.94
CA LEU A 362 -13.68 1.72 -51.60
C LEU A 362 -12.30 1.55 -50.94
N ALA A 363 -11.38 0.90 -51.69
CA ALA A 363 -9.99 0.75 -51.30
C ALA A 363 -9.16 2.02 -51.59
N GLY A 364 -8.09 2.24 -50.86
CA GLY A 364 -7.10 3.29 -51.11
C GLY A 364 -7.48 4.67 -50.60
N ALA A 365 -8.55 4.82 -49.82
CA ALA A 365 -8.83 6.05 -49.09
C ALA A 365 -7.80 6.19 -47.95
N GLU A 366 -7.23 7.39 -47.79
CA GLU A 366 -6.27 7.68 -46.74
C GLU A 366 -6.88 8.60 -45.69
N PHE A 367 -6.70 8.26 -44.43
CA PHE A 367 -7.24 8.99 -43.30
C PHE A 367 -6.15 9.36 -42.27
N GLN A 368 -6.34 10.49 -41.62
CA GLN A 368 -5.61 10.91 -40.43
C GLN A 368 -6.57 11.16 -39.28
N VAL A 369 -6.09 11.03 -38.05
CA VAL A 369 -6.87 11.23 -36.82
C VAL A 369 -6.36 12.41 -36.04
N TYR A 370 -7.29 13.20 -35.51
CA TYR A 370 -7.00 14.37 -34.70
C TYR A 370 -7.83 14.38 -33.42
N LYS A 371 -7.34 14.99 -32.35
CA LYS A 371 -8.24 15.60 -31.35
C LYS A 371 -8.93 16.77 -32.04
N CYS A 372 -10.21 17.00 -31.75
CA CYS A 372 -10.94 18.08 -32.41
C CYS A 372 -12.06 18.64 -31.53
N THR A 373 -12.49 19.85 -31.89
CA THR A 373 -13.64 20.53 -31.29
C THR A 373 -14.66 20.84 -32.39
N PRO A 374 -15.76 20.05 -32.49
CA PRO A 374 -16.86 20.34 -33.39
C PRO A 374 -17.48 21.72 -33.12
N GLN A 375 -17.76 22.50 -34.17
CA GLN A 375 -18.43 23.82 -34.04
C GLN A 375 -19.88 23.63 -33.57
N THR A 376 -20.50 22.53 -33.94
CA THR A 376 -21.81 22.11 -33.49
C THR A 376 -21.71 20.69 -32.93
N LYS A 377 -22.30 20.46 -31.78
CA LYS A 377 -22.24 19.14 -31.12
C LYS A 377 -22.86 18.10 -32.07
N PRO A 378 -22.13 17.03 -32.43
CA PRO A 378 -22.68 15.95 -33.26
C PRO A 378 -23.92 15.33 -32.61
N THR A 379 -24.92 15.02 -33.47
CA THR A 379 -26.17 14.39 -33.05
C THR A 379 -26.07 12.88 -32.99
N LYS A 380 -25.06 12.31 -33.62
CA LYS A 380 -24.72 10.89 -33.63
C LYS A 380 -23.19 10.70 -33.66
N ASN A 381 -22.75 9.55 -33.27
CA ASN A 381 -21.36 9.17 -33.45
C ASN A 381 -21.03 8.98 -34.95
N PHE A 382 -19.84 9.36 -35.41
CA PHE A 382 -19.42 9.39 -36.81
C PHE A 382 -20.27 10.33 -37.65
N GLU A 383 -20.30 11.59 -37.31
CA GLU A 383 -20.98 12.65 -38.03
C GLU A 383 -20.00 13.59 -38.72
N SER A 384 -20.25 13.90 -39.99
CA SER A 384 -19.49 14.92 -40.75
C SER A 384 -19.92 16.31 -40.30
N VAL A 385 -18.98 17.03 -39.70
CA VAL A 385 -19.19 18.35 -39.08
C VAL A 385 -18.04 19.30 -39.36
N ASP A 386 -18.31 20.60 -39.27
CA ASP A 386 -17.25 21.58 -39.20
C ASP A 386 -16.61 21.52 -37.81
N ALA A 387 -15.31 21.33 -37.74
CA ALA A 387 -14.55 21.19 -36.50
C ALA A 387 -13.19 21.91 -36.59
N ALA A 388 -12.79 22.47 -35.45
CA ALA A 388 -11.39 22.86 -35.26
C ALA A 388 -10.57 21.59 -35.00
N LEU A 389 -9.52 21.40 -35.77
CA LEU A 389 -8.57 20.30 -35.58
C LEU A 389 -7.48 20.77 -34.62
N ASP A 390 -7.30 20.03 -33.52
CA ASP A 390 -6.30 20.37 -32.51
C ASP A 390 -5.00 19.61 -32.79
N THR A 391 -4.78 18.47 -32.12
CA THR A 391 -3.56 17.69 -32.23
C THR A 391 -3.76 16.49 -33.15
N LYS A 392 -2.88 16.34 -34.15
CA LYS A 392 -2.79 15.12 -34.94
C LYS A 392 -2.30 13.98 -34.06
N LEU A 393 -2.96 12.83 -34.15
CA LEU A 393 -2.63 11.65 -33.39
C LEU A 393 -1.97 10.61 -34.27
N SER A 394 -0.95 9.97 -33.71
CA SER A 394 -0.17 8.93 -34.40
C SER A 394 -0.11 7.66 -33.53
N PRO A 395 -1.23 6.95 -33.32
CA PRO A 395 -1.26 5.70 -32.58
C PRO A 395 -0.17 4.75 -33.06
N ALA A 396 0.69 4.27 -32.14
CA ALA A 396 1.85 3.43 -32.45
C ALA A 396 2.79 4.01 -33.52
N GLY A 397 2.86 5.34 -33.65
CA GLY A 397 3.67 6.02 -34.66
C GLY A 397 3.09 5.98 -36.08
N LYS A 398 1.84 5.54 -36.26
CA LYS A 398 1.19 5.47 -37.56
C LYS A 398 0.38 6.75 -37.83
N ASP A 399 0.79 7.50 -38.84
CA ASP A 399 0.23 8.80 -39.18
C ASP A 399 -0.92 8.77 -40.17
N THR A 400 -1.02 7.73 -41.00
CA THR A 400 -1.98 7.59 -42.09
C THR A 400 -2.56 6.20 -42.12
N TYR A 401 -3.86 6.11 -42.29
CA TYR A 401 -4.63 4.87 -42.31
C TYR A 401 -5.27 4.71 -43.69
N VAL A 402 -4.92 3.62 -44.39
CA VAL A 402 -5.34 3.36 -45.78
C VAL A 402 -6.34 2.20 -45.79
N THR A 403 -7.50 2.40 -46.46
CA THR A 403 -8.48 1.33 -46.61
C THR A 403 -7.98 0.22 -47.53
N ASP A 404 -8.21 -1.02 -47.14
CA ASP A 404 -7.85 -2.23 -47.86
C ASP A 404 -8.79 -2.53 -49.02
N ALA A 405 -8.63 -3.71 -49.65
CA ALA A 405 -9.49 -4.17 -50.77
C ALA A 405 -10.97 -4.31 -50.38
N ASN A 406 -11.25 -4.44 -49.10
CA ASN A 406 -12.63 -4.47 -48.56
C ASN A 406 -13.13 -3.09 -48.18
N GLY A 407 -12.39 -2.02 -48.48
CA GLY A 407 -12.70 -0.67 -48.06
C GLY A 407 -12.54 -0.43 -46.55
N GLU A 408 -11.79 -1.27 -45.84
CA GLU A 408 -11.73 -1.27 -44.38
C GLU A 408 -10.35 -0.84 -43.89
N VAL A 409 -10.31 -0.12 -42.78
CA VAL A 409 -9.11 0.16 -42.00
C VAL A 409 -9.44 0.24 -40.51
N THR A 410 -8.52 -0.24 -39.67
CA THR A 410 -8.66 -0.15 -38.22
C THR A 410 -7.63 0.82 -37.66
N ILE A 411 -8.08 1.72 -36.81
CA ILE A 411 -7.27 2.56 -35.94
C ILE A 411 -7.30 1.93 -34.57
N ASP A 412 -6.14 1.50 -34.09
CA ASP A 412 -5.99 0.77 -32.83
C ASP A 412 -5.33 1.66 -31.79
N GLY A 413 -5.87 1.68 -30.58
CA GLY A 413 -5.22 2.29 -29.44
C GLY A 413 -5.44 3.79 -29.28
N LEU A 414 -6.65 4.26 -29.52
CA LEU A 414 -7.09 5.58 -29.09
C LEU A 414 -7.66 5.46 -27.65
N ARG A 415 -7.35 6.45 -26.79
CA ARG A 415 -7.93 6.48 -25.43
C ARG A 415 -9.44 6.70 -25.53
N ASN A 416 -10.20 6.08 -24.62
CA ASN A 416 -11.62 6.34 -24.51
C ASN A 416 -11.84 7.80 -24.11
N ASN A 417 -12.76 8.49 -24.79
CA ASN A 417 -13.02 9.91 -24.56
C ASN A 417 -13.69 10.20 -23.23
N ASP A 418 -14.45 9.23 -22.69
CA ASP A 418 -15.21 9.33 -21.43
C ASP A 418 -14.43 8.79 -20.21
N TRP A 419 -13.12 8.54 -20.35
CA TRP A 419 -12.30 8.05 -19.26
C TRP A 419 -10.92 8.73 -19.24
N GLU A 420 -10.57 9.36 -18.11
CA GLU A 420 -9.34 10.10 -17.94
C GLU A 420 -8.91 10.11 -16.48
N ASP A 421 -7.61 9.91 -16.21
CA ASP A 421 -7.04 9.91 -14.87
C ASP A 421 -7.76 8.98 -13.87
N ASN A 422 -8.19 7.81 -14.39
CA ASN A 422 -8.97 6.80 -13.66
C ASN A 422 -10.37 7.25 -13.24
N GLU A 423 -10.93 8.27 -13.88
CA GLU A 423 -12.28 8.80 -13.60
C GLU A 423 -13.13 8.92 -14.87
N GLU A 424 -14.44 8.95 -14.69
CA GLU A 424 -15.39 9.16 -15.78
C GLU A 424 -15.47 10.66 -16.13
N VAL A 425 -15.35 10.97 -17.43
CA VAL A 425 -15.43 12.34 -17.96
C VAL A 425 -16.87 12.64 -18.37
N ALA A 426 -17.51 13.57 -17.66
CA ALA A 426 -18.91 13.94 -17.91
C ALA A 426 -19.18 14.56 -19.30
N ASN A 427 -18.21 15.30 -19.85
CA ASN A 427 -18.29 15.95 -21.16
C ASN A 427 -17.12 15.52 -22.03
N PRO A 428 -17.13 14.31 -22.58
CA PRO A 428 -16.01 13.78 -23.34
C PRO A 428 -15.77 14.57 -24.63
N GLY A 429 -14.50 14.83 -24.92
CA GLY A 429 -14.04 15.45 -26.15
C GLY A 429 -14.30 14.55 -27.38
N TYR A 430 -13.85 15.00 -28.54
CA TYR A 430 -14.04 14.28 -29.81
C TYR A 430 -12.70 13.99 -30.48
N TYR A 431 -12.69 12.89 -31.22
CA TYR A 431 -11.75 12.63 -32.30
C TYR A 431 -12.39 12.99 -33.64
N CYS A 432 -11.55 13.47 -34.58
CA CYS A 432 -11.94 13.70 -35.95
C CYS A 432 -11.11 12.85 -36.89
N LEU A 433 -11.81 12.15 -37.77
CA LEU A 433 -11.21 11.47 -38.91
C LEU A 433 -11.21 12.43 -40.09
N VAL A 434 -10.06 12.65 -40.70
CA VAL A 434 -9.88 13.52 -41.88
C VAL A 434 -9.44 12.65 -43.04
N GLU A 435 -10.22 12.65 -44.14
CA GLU A 435 -9.79 12.01 -45.37
C GLU A 435 -8.76 12.93 -46.08
N THR A 436 -7.55 12.43 -46.29
CA THR A 436 -6.47 13.20 -46.95
C THR A 436 -6.27 12.81 -48.42
N LYS A 437 -6.81 11.66 -48.80
CA LYS A 437 -6.83 11.18 -50.19
C LYS A 437 -8.09 10.34 -50.44
N ALA A 438 -8.85 10.69 -51.45
CA ALA A 438 -9.95 9.89 -51.90
C ALA A 438 -9.49 8.74 -52.83
N PRO A 439 -10.23 7.65 -52.90
CA PRO A 439 -10.00 6.63 -53.92
C PRO A 439 -10.15 7.19 -55.36
N ASP A 440 -9.47 6.58 -56.32
CA ASP A 440 -9.52 7.03 -57.71
C ASP A 440 -10.95 7.07 -58.27
N GLY A 441 -11.33 8.21 -58.83
CA GLY A 441 -12.65 8.45 -59.37
C GLY A 441 -13.73 8.89 -58.36
N PHE A 442 -13.32 9.18 -57.11
CA PHE A 442 -14.20 9.69 -56.06
C PHE A 442 -13.72 11.05 -55.53
N GLU A 443 -14.70 11.82 -55.05
CA GLU A 443 -14.39 13.10 -54.39
C GLU A 443 -13.94 12.93 -52.95
N LEU A 444 -13.07 13.84 -52.51
CA LEU A 444 -12.59 13.89 -51.14
C LEU A 444 -13.71 14.31 -50.18
N GLN A 445 -13.85 13.60 -49.05
CA GLN A 445 -14.70 14.04 -47.95
C GLN A 445 -14.15 15.34 -47.37
N SER A 446 -14.81 16.47 -47.65
CA SER A 446 -14.28 17.81 -47.33
C SER A 446 -14.38 18.19 -45.85
N ARG A 447 -15.29 17.59 -45.10
CA ARG A 447 -15.48 17.85 -43.67
C ARG A 447 -14.95 16.72 -42.81
N PRO A 448 -14.32 17.04 -41.67
CA PRO A 448 -13.98 16.02 -40.70
C PRO A 448 -15.16 15.20 -40.23
N ILE A 449 -14.93 13.94 -39.90
CA ILE A 449 -15.95 13.06 -39.31
C ILE A 449 -15.64 12.97 -37.82
N ALA A 450 -16.47 13.60 -36.98
CA ALA A 450 -16.34 13.58 -35.54
C ALA A 450 -16.86 12.28 -34.96
N PHE A 451 -16.11 11.70 -34.03
CA PHE A 451 -16.48 10.48 -33.32
C PHE A 451 -15.95 10.45 -31.88
N GLN A 452 -16.52 9.57 -31.09
CA GLN A 452 -16.09 9.28 -29.72
C GLN A 452 -15.95 7.77 -29.52
N ILE A 453 -14.98 7.39 -28.73
CA ILE A 453 -14.83 6.04 -28.19
C ILE A 453 -15.23 6.12 -26.72
N LEU A 454 -16.33 5.51 -26.35
CA LEU A 454 -16.90 5.58 -25.00
C LEU A 454 -16.88 4.20 -24.36
N ALA A 455 -16.46 4.13 -23.09
CA ALA A 455 -16.46 2.88 -22.33
C ALA A 455 -17.87 2.28 -22.19
N SER A 456 -18.89 3.16 -22.12
CA SER A 456 -20.29 2.77 -22.02
C SER A 456 -20.86 2.13 -23.29
N ASN A 457 -20.24 2.37 -24.44
CA ASN A 457 -20.68 1.89 -25.75
C ASN A 457 -19.77 0.81 -26.34
N SER A 458 -18.78 0.34 -25.58
CA SER A 458 -17.88 -0.71 -26.07
C SER A 458 -18.60 -2.06 -26.12
N THR A 459 -18.56 -2.71 -27.28
CA THR A 459 -18.90 -4.14 -27.40
C THR A 459 -17.78 -4.98 -26.75
N LYS A 460 -18.04 -6.28 -26.51
CA LYS A 460 -17.03 -7.21 -25.95
C LYS A 460 -15.68 -7.19 -26.71
N ASP A 461 -15.71 -6.74 -27.96
CA ASP A 461 -14.52 -6.64 -28.82
C ASP A 461 -14.00 -5.21 -28.94
N ASN A 462 -14.47 -4.26 -28.15
CA ASN A 462 -14.16 -2.82 -28.26
C ASN A 462 -14.35 -2.27 -29.68
N LYS A 463 -15.40 -2.71 -30.38
CA LYS A 463 -15.74 -2.25 -31.71
C LYS A 463 -16.92 -1.30 -31.62
N TYR A 464 -16.78 -0.17 -32.26
CA TYR A 464 -17.88 0.72 -32.59
C TYR A 464 -18.48 0.32 -33.93
N THR A 465 -19.74 0.08 -33.96
CA THR A 465 -20.54 -0.12 -35.22
C THR A 465 -21.34 1.13 -35.51
#